data_2f937e4c29873e54567a8112f4a4eb2c
#
_entry.id   2f937e4c29873e54567a8112f4a4eb2c
#
_cell.length_a   1.000
_cell.length_b   1.000
_cell.length_c   1.000
_cell.angle_alpha   90.00
_cell.angle_beta   90.00
_cell.angle_gamma   90.00
#
_symmetry.space_group_name_H-M   'P 1'
#
loop_
_entity.id
_entity.type
_entity.pdbx_description
1 polymer ?
#
loop_
_entity_poly.entity_id
_entity_poly.type
_entity_poly.pdbx_seq_one_letter_code
_entity_poly.pdbx_strand_id
1 'polypeptide(L)' 'MSAQTFAVQLGTFANRSNADKLVHQLKAQGFSIYMTAEGAGGAARYRVRVGPLSDRNSAERTVAKLKAMRIAATIIAPRS' A
#
# COMPACT_ATOMS: atom_id res chain seq x y z
N MET A 1 -7.57 -4.51 22.92
CA MET A 1 -7.03 -5.54 22.03
C MET A 1 -6.66 -4.94 20.70
N SER A 2 -5.41 -5.08 20.30
CA SER A 2 -4.98 -4.52 19.04
C SER A 2 -5.23 -5.50 17.90
N ALA A 3 -5.76 -4.99 16.81
CA ALA A 3 -5.88 -5.77 15.61
C ALA A 3 -4.49 -5.93 14.98
N GLN A 4 -4.11 -7.16 14.71
CA GLN A 4 -2.84 -7.42 14.06
C GLN A 4 -3.10 -7.66 12.57
N THR A 5 -2.84 -6.64 11.79
CA THR A 5 -3.08 -6.71 10.37
C THR A 5 -1.79 -6.48 9.60
N PHE A 6 -1.72 -7.13 8.46
CA PHE A 6 -0.64 -6.90 7.51
C PHE A 6 -1.04 -5.84 6.50
N ALA A 7 -0.07 -5.21 5.90
CA ALA A 7 -0.30 -4.30 4.79
C ALA A 7 0.78 -4.56 3.75
N VAL A 8 0.54 -4.13 2.53
CA VAL A 8 1.54 -4.21 1.48
C VAL A 8 1.81 -2.79 1.00
N GLN A 9 3.05 -2.32 1.20
CA GLN A 9 3.44 -0.98 0.80
C GLN A 9 3.97 -1.01 -0.63
N LEU A 10 3.43 -0.12 -1.45
CA LEU A 10 3.78 -0.06 -2.87
C LEU A 10 4.82 1.00 -3.17
N GLY A 11 4.86 2.06 -2.38
CA GLY A 11 5.84 3.10 -2.60
C GLY A 11 5.54 4.35 -1.82
N THR A 12 6.51 5.25 -1.85
CA THR A 12 6.39 6.56 -1.24
C THR A 12 6.59 7.60 -2.34
N PHE A 13 5.64 8.51 -2.45
CA PHE A 13 5.64 9.50 -3.53
C PHE A 13 5.76 10.90 -2.97
N ALA A 14 6.57 11.71 -3.61
CA ALA A 14 6.65 13.13 -3.28
C ALA A 14 5.49 13.92 -3.90
N ASN A 15 4.91 13.41 -4.96
CA ASN A 15 3.85 14.04 -5.71
C ASN A 15 2.54 13.31 -5.48
N ARG A 16 1.56 14.01 -4.90
CA ARG A 16 0.27 13.41 -4.59
C ARG A 16 -0.47 12.89 -5.82
N SER A 17 -0.37 13.61 -6.93
CA SER A 17 -1.00 13.17 -8.18
C SER A 17 -0.55 11.79 -8.60
N ASN A 18 0.75 11.52 -8.48
CA ASN A 18 1.28 10.21 -8.84
C ASN A 18 0.75 9.11 -7.91
N ALA A 19 0.66 9.41 -6.61
CA ALA A 19 0.09 8.48 -5.65
C ALA A 19 -1.38 8.22 -5.95
N ASP A 20 -2.14 9.28 -6.25
CA ASP A 20 -3.57 9.16 -6.57
C ASP A 20 -3.79 8.29 -7.80
N LYS A 21 -2.96 8.45 -8.82
CA LYS A 21 -3.09 7.63 -10.04
C LYS A 21 -2.92 6.14 -9.72
N LEU A 22 -1.94 5.81 -8.89
CA LEU A 22 -1.73 4.42 -8.50
C LEU A 22 -2.91 3.90 -7.69
N VAL A 23 -3.42 4.70 -6.76
CA VAL A 23 -4.58 4.32 -5.97
C VAL A 23 -5.78 4.02 -6.86
N HIS A 24 -6.08 4.91 -7.81
CA HIS A 24 -7.19 4.72 -8.74
C HIS A 24 -7.02 3.47 -9.58
N GLN A 25 -5.81 3.27 -10.10
CA GLN A 25 -5.51 2.11 -10.94
C GLN A 25 -5.76 0.80 -10.19
N LEU A 26 -5.32 0.72 -8.96
CA LEU A 26 -5.43 -0.52 -8.19
C LEU A 26 -6.81 -0.72 -7.59
N LYS A 27 -7.53 0.35 -7.27
CA LYS A 27 -8.94 0.22 -6.89
C LYS A 27 -9.75 -0.38 -8.03
N ALA A 28 -9.47 0.02 -9.25
CA ALA A 28 -10.14 -0.53 -10.41
C ALA A 28 -9.88 -2.01 -10.59
N GLN A 29 -8.74 -2.50 -10.07
CA GLN A 29 -8.39 -3.92 -10.11
C GLN A 29 -8.96 -4.71 -8.93
N GLY A 30 -9.66 -4.06 -8.03
CA GLY A 30 -10.28 -4.72 -6.89
C GLY A 30 -9.43 -4.74 -5.62
N PHE A 31 -8.32 -4.03 -5.59
CA PHE A 31 -7.49 -3.96 -4.38
C PHE A 31 -8.09 -3.01 -3.36
N SER A 32 -8.00 -3.41 -2.10
CA SER A 32 -8.33 -2.52 -0.97
C SER A 32 -7.11 -1.67 -0.69
N ILE A 33 -7.09 -0.47 -1.23
CA ILE A 33 -5.88 0.37 -1.23
C ILE A 33 -6.16 1.72 -0.57
N TYR A 34 -5.17 2.24 0.13
CA TYR A 34 -5.27 3.55 0.75
C TYR A 34 -3.94 4.29 0.69
N MET A 35 -4.00 5.57 0.97
CA MET A 35 -2.83 6.45 0.94
C MET A 35 -2.75 7.19 2.26
N THR A 36 -1.54 7.28 2.80
CA THR A 36 -1.28 8.09 3.99
C THR A 36 -0.31 9.20 3.64
N ALA A 37 -0.50 10.37 4.24
CA ALA A 37 0.38 11.50 4.02
C ALA A 37 1.21 11.75 5.27
N GLU A 38 2.49 12.04 5.08
CA GLU A 38 3.40 12.36 6.16
C GLU A 38 4.19 13.61 5.79
N GLY A 39 4.54 14.41 6.82
CA GLY A 39 5.28 15.64 6.59
C GLY A 39 4.40 16.78 6.10
N ALA A 40 5.02 17.88 5.75
CA ALA A 40 4.32 19.08 5.32
C ALA A 40 5.17 19.83 4.29
N GLY A 41 4.49 20.62 3.47
CA GLY A 41 5.15 21.46 2.46
C GLY A 41 6.01 20.64 1.51
N GLY A 42 7.23 21.07 1.27
CA GLY A 42 8.14 20.38 0.37
C GLY A 42 8.64 19.06 0.87
N ALA A 43 8.43 18.74 2.16
CA ALA A 43 8.83 17.46 2.75
C ALA A 43 7.69 16.44 2.78
N ALA A 44 6.52 16.79 2.25
CA ALA A 44 5.38 15.87 2.25
C ALA A 44 5.68 14.62 1.44
N ARG A 45 5.24 13.48 1.98
CA ARG A 45 5.37 12.18 1.32
C ARG A 45 4.06 11.44 1.42
N TYR A 46 3.73 10.71 0.36
CA TYR A 46 2.47 9.99 0.25
C TYR A 46 2.78 8.51 0.09
N ARG A 47 2.37 7.71 1.09
CA ARG A 47 2.58 6.27 1.06
C ARG A 47 1.33 5.57 0.59
N VAL A 48 1.50 4.67 -0.36
CA VAL A 48 0.38 3.90 -0.91
C VAL A 48 0.50 2.46 -0.40
N ARG A 49 -0.58 1.96 0.20
CA ARG A 49 -0.61 0.63 0.81
C ARG A 49 -1.89 -0.10 0.46
N VAL A 50 -1.77 -1.43 0.36
CA VAL A 50 -2.93 -2.31 0.25
C VAL A 50 -3.20 -2.89 1.63
N GLY A 51 -4.44 -2.87 2.06
CA GLY A 51 -4.83 -3.44 3.33
C GLY A 51 -6.04 -2.76 3.94
N PRO A 52 -6.37 -3.13 5.18
CA PRO A 52 -5.67 -4.10 6.01
C PRO A 52 -5.88 -5.54 5.52
N LEU A 53 -4.87 -6.39 5.74
CA LEU A 53 -4.92 -7.79 5.37
C LEU A 53 -4.82 -8.64 6.64
N SER A 54 -5.64 -9.68 6.72
CA SER A 54 -5.80 -10.42 7.97
C SER A 54 -4.63 -11.35 8.30
N ASP A 55 -3.93 -11.84 7.27
CA ASP A 55 -2.86 -12.80 7.49
C ASP A 55 -1.75 -12.65 6.45
N ARG A 56 -0.64 -13.34 6.72
CA ARG A 56 0.53 -13.28 5.85
C ARG A 56 0.25 -13.88 4.47
N ASN A 57 -0.56 -14.93 4.41
CA ASN A 57 -0.89 -15.55 3.12
C ASN A 57 -1.59 -14.55 2.20
N SER A 58 -2.52 -13.78 2.75
CA SER A 58 -3.20 -12.75 1.98
C SER A 58 -2.21 -11.69 1.49
N ALA A 59 -1.27 -11.31 2.35
CA ALA A 59 -0.26 -10.33 1.98
C ALA A 59 0.64 -10.87 0.88
N GLU A 60 1.06 -12.11 0.97
CA GLU A 60 1.91 -12.74 -0.04
C GLU A 60 1.21 -12.87 -1.38
N ARG A 61 -0.07 -13.23 -1.37
CA ARG A 61 -0.86 -13.28 -2.61
C ARG A 61 -0.99 -11.91 -3.25
N THR A 62 -1.18 -10.89 -2.42
CA THR A 62 -1.24 -9.52 -2.90
C THR A 62 0.08 -9.11 -3.56
N VAL A 63 1.20 -9.42 -2.90
CA VAL A 63 2.52 -9.13 -3.47
C VAL A 63 2.69 -9.84 -4.81
N ALA A 64 2.28 -11.11 -4.91
CA ALA A 64 2.41 -11.86 -6.15
C ALA A 64 1.61 -11.22 -7.28
N LYS A 65 0.39 -10.78 -6.99
CA LYS A 65 -0.44 -10.09 -7.99
C LYS A 65 0.20 -8.78 -8.44
N LEU A 66 0.76 -8.03 -7.50
CA LEU A 66 1.39 -6.75 -7.82
C LEU A 66 2.67 -6.95 -8.63
N LYS A 67 3.45 -7.97 -8.31
CA LYS A 67 4.63 -8.30 -9.09
C LYS A 67 4.28 -8.66 -10.53
N ALA A 68 3.17 -9.39 -10.71
CA ALA A 68 2.70 -9.72 -12.04
C ALA A 68 2.33 -8.48 -12.84
N MET A 69 1.97 -7.40 -12.16
CA MET A 69 1.69 -6.09 -12.76
C MET A 69 2.94 -5.21 -12.84
N ARG A 70 4.11 -5.76 -12.47
CA ARG A 70 5.39 -5.06 -12.44
C ARG A 70 5.41 -3.90 -11.44
N ILE A 71 4.71 -4.07 -10.33
CA ILE A 71 4.67 -3.10 -9.24
C ILE A 71 5.47 -3.66 -8.08
N ALA A 72 6.47 -2.92 -7.62
CA ALA A 72 7.24 -3.32 -6.45
C ALA A 72 6.35 -3.25 -5.21
N ALA A 73 6.45 -4.24 -4.34
CA ALA A 73 5.60 -4.33 -3.17
C ALA A 73 6.37 -4.96 -2.01
N THR A 74 6.15 -4.42 -0.81
CA THR A 74 6.81 -4.87 0.41
C THR A 74 5.75 -5.15 1.47
N ILE A 75 5.85 -6.31 2.11
CA ILE A 75 4.93 -6.67 3.19
C ILE A 75 5.32 -5.91 4.46
N ILE A 76 4.34 -5.27 5.07
CA ILE A 76 4.50 -4.61 6.37
C ILE A 76 3.77 -5.48 7.39
N ALA A 77 4.54 -6.10 8.27
CA ALA A 77 3.99 -6.96 9.29
C ALA A 77 3.39 -6.14 10.43
N PRO A 78 2.39 -6.68 11.14
CA PRO A 78 1.84 -5.98 12.29
C PRO A 78 2.88 -5.88 13.41
N ARG A 79 2.77 -4.83 14.19
CA ARG A 79 3.58 -4.68 15.39
C ARG A 79 2.98 -5.53 16.51
N SER A 80 3.83 -6.22 17.19
CA SER A 80 3.42 -6.95 18.37
C SER A 80 3.64 -6.13 19.63
#